data_54716098ebce8b87c1a6623d149ec9ef
#
_entry.id   54716098ebce8b87c1a6623d149ec9ef
#
_cell.length_a   1.000
_cell.length_b   1.000
_cell.length_c   1.000
_cell.angle_alpha   90.00
_cell.angle_beta   90.00
_cell.angle_gamma   90.00
#
_symmetry.space_group_name_H-M   'P 1'
#
loop_
_entity.id
_entity.type
_entity.pdbx_description
1 polymer ?
#
loop_
_entity_poly.entity_id
_entity_poly.type
_entity_poly.pdbx_seq_one_letter_code
_entity_poly.pdbx_strand_id
1 'polypeptide(L)'
;PISAGRFILRVGSNPTGRIRDQPRNPDEVVAARSSRVIMRRREVLAFGLAAAVVPARAQEQYPSRPVRLIVPSTAAGVHDVIARLWAERVKSSFGAVVIDNRGGGGGIIAANDVANASPDGYTLLLGSTTTQVLAPTSMANAPYDPIKSFSAATVFAFSSTSILLNPSVPVQSLGELIAYAKANPGKLSYGSVGNGSSTNMAGELFKRLAG
;
A
#
# COMPACT_ATOMS: atom_id res chain seq x y z
N PRO A 1 20.44 -16.38 -7.71
CA PRO A 1 19.72 -17.02 -6.63
C PRO A 1 19.27 -15.94 -5.66
N ILE A 2 17.99 -15.62 -5.74
CA ILE A 2 17.35 -14.63 -4.87
C ILE A 2 16.88 -15.39 -3.64
N SER A 3 17.46 -15.05 -2.50
CA SER A 3 17.12 -15.56 -1.16
C SER A 3 15.70 -15.16 -0.79
N ALA A 4 14.88 -16.14 -0.44
CA ALA A 4 13.53 -15.94 0.07
C ALA A 4 13.59 -15.33 1.48
N GLY A 5 13.32 -14.05 1.59
CA GLY A 5 13.17 -13.33 2.87
C GLY A 5 11.86 -13.74 3.56
N ARG A 6 11.99 -14.23 4.78
CA ARG A 6 10.88 -14.55 5.69
C ARG A 6 10.11 -13.28 6.07
N PHE A 7 8.84 -13.21 5.69
CA PHE A 7 7.93 -12.16 6.16
C PHE A 7 7.43 -12.50 7.57
N ILE A 8 7.67 -11.60 8.53
CA ILE A 8 7.07 -11.65 9.87
C ILE A 8 6.00 -10.55 9.93
N LEU A 9 4.75 -10.95 9.89
CA LEU A 9 3.61 -10.08 10.22
C LEU A 9 3.57 -9.85 11.73
N ARG A 10 3.90 -8.64 12.17
CA ARG A 10 3.74 -8.21 13.56
C ARG A 10 2.39 -7.51 13.70
N VAL A 11 1.44 -8.20 14.31
CA VAL A 11 0.15 -7.63 14.73
C VAL A 11 0.40 -6.66 15.88
N GLY A 12 -0.01 -5.42 15.73
CA GLY A 12 0.17 -4.37 16.74
C GLY A 12 -0.65 -4.62 18.00
N SER A 13 0.01 -4.60 19.14
CA SER A 13 -0.61 -4.60 20.47
C SER A 13 -1.00 -3.17 20.85
N ASN A 14 -2.24 -3.00 21.29
CA ASN A 14 -2.84 -1.78 21.78
C ASN A 14 -2.20 -1.32 23.12
N PRO A 15 -1.70 -0.08 23.27
CA PRO A 15 -1.14 0.40 24.51
C PRO A 15 -2.11 1.32 25.27
N THR A 16 -3.08 0.78 25.99
CA THR A 16 -3.74 1.50 27.09
C THR A 16 -4.16 0.52 28.19
N GLY A 17 -3.24 0.21 29.07
CA GLY A 17 -3.51 -0.47 30.33
C GLY A 17 -2.67 0.16 31.43
N ARG A 18 -3.24 1.16 32.12
CA ARG A 18 -2.68 1.67 33.39
C ARG A 18 -2.68 0.55 34.41
N ILE A 19 -1.52 0.06 34.78
CA ILE A 19 -1.34 -0.78 35.97
C ILE A 19 -1.42 0.12 37.19
N ARG A 20 -2.46 -0.03 37.99
CA ARG A 20 -2.55 0.50 39.35
C ARG A 20 -1.88 -0.50 40.28
N ASP A 21 -0.71 -0.17 40.73
CA ASP A 21 -0.09 -0.86 41.91
C ASP A 21 -0.93 -0.51 43.15
N GLN A 22 -1.65 -1.50 43.67
CA GLN A 22 -2.13 -1.47 45.04
C GLN A 22 -1.32 -2.49 45.85
N PRO A 23 -0.81 -2.08 47.02
CA PRO A 23 -0.10 -3.02 47.91
C PRO A 23 -1.10 -4.02 48.50
N ARG A 24 -0.90 -5.30 48.23
CA ARG A 24 -1.65 -6.40 48.84
C ARG A 24 -1.19 -6.62 50.26
N ASN A 25 -2.16 -6.61 51.19
CA ASN A 25 -1.98 -6.91 52.58
C ASN A 25 -1.41 -8.36 52.74
N PRO A 26 -0.31 -8.57 53.52
CA PRO A 26 0.31 -9.88 53.68
C PRO A 26 -0.57 -10.95 54.30
N ASP A 27 -1.64 -10.58 55.00
CA ASP A 27 -2.51 -11.52 55.73
C ASP A 27 -3.54 -12.24 54.88
N GLU A 28 -3.77 -11.81 53.58
CA GLU A 28 -4.66 -12.51 52.67
C GLU A 28 -4.04 -13.71 51.95
N VAL A 29 -2.72 -13.89 52.03
CA VAL A 29 -2.00 -14.96 51.30
C VAL A 29 -2.08 -16.30 52.02
N VAL A 30 -2.48 -16.33 53.29
CA VAL A 30 -2.45 -17.59 54.10
C VAL A 30 -3.77 -18.38 54.04
N ALA A 31 -4.85 -17.83 53.52
CA ALA A 31 -6.16 -18.47 53.50
C ALA A 31 -6.49 -19.30 52.23
N ALA A 32 -5.60 -19.37 51.24
CA ALA A 32 -5.73 -20.27 50.10
C ALA A 32 -5.28 -21.70 50.47
N ARG A 33 -6.00 -22.26 51.44
CA ARG A 33 -5.83 -23.66 51.89
C ARG A 33 -6.21 -24.60 50.73
N SER A 34 -5.22 -25.34 50.26
CA SER A 34 -5.25 -26.41 49.27
C SER A 34 -6.50 -27.29 49.36
N SER A 35 -7.55 -26.93 48.64
CA SER A 35 -8.58 -27.90 48.25
C SER A 35 -7.98 -28.79 47.18
N ARG A 36 -7.42 -29.92 47.58
CA ARG A 36 -7.05 -31.01 46.66
C ARG A 36 -8.34 -31.49 45.99
N VAL A 37 -8.64 -30.96 44.82
CA VAL A 37 -9.68 -31.50 43.96
C VAL A 37 -9.17 -32.87 43.50
N ILE A 38 -9.62 -33.93 44.18
CA ILE A 38 -9.41 -35.32 43.75
C ILE A 38 -10.33 -35.55 42.57
N MET A 39 -9.90 -35.18 41.39
CA MET A 39 -10.60 -35.46 40.14
C MET A 39 -10.60 -36.98 39.93
N ARG A 40 -11.80 -37.58 39.89
CA ARG A 40 -11.96 -38.99 39.58
C ARG A 40 -11.51 -39.27 38.17
N ARG A 41 -10.84 -40.40 37.92
CA ARG A 41 -10.36 -40.79 36.55
C ARG A 41 -11.38 -40.64 35.45
N ARG A 42 -12.68 -40.79 35.76
CA ARG A 42 -13.80 -40.60 34.83
C ARG A 42 -13.97 -39.12 34.36
N GLU A 43 -13.69 -38.16 35.26
CA GLU A 43 -13.83 -36.71 34.97
C GLU A 43 -12.68 -36.21 34.11
N VAL A 44 -11.48 -36.76 34.29
CA VAL A 44 -10.31 -36.46 33.45
C VAL A 44 -10.52 -36.96 32.02
N LEU A 45 -11.12 -38.14 31.85
CA LEU A 45 -11.42 -38.70 30.53
C LEU A 45 -12.55 -37.91 29.83
N ALA A 46 -13.57 -37.46 30.58
CA ALA A 46 -14.63 -36.61 30.02
C ALA A 46 -14.14 -35.22 29.59
N PHE A 47 -13.23 -34.60 30.36
CA PHE A 47 -12.65 -33.34 30.00
C PHE A 47 -11.68 -33.47 28.81
N GLY A 48 -10.93 -34.57 28.73
CA GLY A 48 -10.04 -34.86 27.60
C GLY A 48 -10.77 -35.05 26.27
N LEU A 49 -11.97 -35.66 26.30
CA LEU A 49 -12.79 -35.86 25.11
C LEU A 49 -13.52 -34.59 24.66
N ALA A 50 -13.88 -33.69 25.58
CA ALA A 50 -14.51 -32.39 25.26
C ALA A 50 -13.50 -31.37 24.65
N ALA A 51 -12.21 -31.45 24.98
CA ALA A 51 -11.17 -30.59 24.43
C ALA A 51 -10.78 -30.95 22.97
N ALA A 52 -11.16 -32.14 22.49
CA ALA A 52 -10.81 -32.61 21.14
C ALA A 52 -11.73 -32.06 20.03
N VAL A 53 -12.79 -31.32 20.38
CA VAL A 53 -13.76 -30.76 19.41
C VAL A 53 -13.58 -29.22 19.35
N VAL A 54 -12.35 -28.72 19.38
CA VAL A 54 -12.11 -27.38 18.84
C VAL A 54 -12.14 -27.53 17.32
N PRO A 55 -13.16 -26.98 16.61
CA PRO A 55 -13.10 -27.00 15.17
C PRO A 55 -11.79 -26.33 14.78
N ALA A 56 -10.87 -27.09 14.19
CA ALA A 56 -9.72 -26.51 13.51
C ALA A 56 -10.34 -25.59 12.45
N ARG A 57 -10.40 -24.29 12.76
CA ARG A 57 -10.70 -23.30 11.73
C ARG A 57 -9.62 -23.51 10.69
N ALA A 58 -10.00 -24.21 9.62
CA ALA A 58 -9.16 -24.28 8.45
C ALA A 58 -8.79 -22.84 8.14
N GLN A 59 -7.53 -22.53 8.27
CA GLN A 59 -6.99 -21.18 7.99
C GLN A 59 -7.33 -20.97 6.52
N GLU A 60 -8.36 -20.16 6.23
CA GLU A 60 -8.77 -19.89 4.86
C GLU A 60 -7.54 -19.45 4.10
N GLN A 61 -7.17 -20.21 3.09
CA GLN A 61 -5.97 -19.95 2.30
C GLN A 61 -6.16 -18.60 1.62
N TYR A 62 -5.35 -17.62 2.02
CA TYR A 62 -5.36 -16.31 1.38
C TYR A 62 -4.56 -16.37 0.06
N PRO A 63 -5.11 -15.81 -1.03
CA PRO A 63 -6.46 -15.29 -1.17
C PRO A 63 -7.50 -16.40 -1.46
N SER A 64 -8.67 -16.37 -0.81
CA SER A 64 -9.80 -17.26 -1.05
C SER A 64 -10.78 -16.73 -2.11
N ARG A 65 -10.60 -15.48 -2.54
CA ARG A 65 -11.41 -14.77 -3.56
C ARG A 65 -10.51 -13.83 -4.39
N PRO A 66 -10.96 -13.35 -5.54
CA PRO A 66 -10.19 -12.42 -6.35
C PRO A 66 -9.78 -11.17 -5.58
N VAL A 67 -8.51 -10.77 -5.74
CA VAL A 67 -7.97 -9.53 -5.17
C VAL A 67 -8.19 -8.40 -6.16
N ARG A 68 -8.66 -7.26 -5.68
CA ARG A 68 -8.93 -6.08 -6.49
C ARG A 68 -7.74 -5.13 -6.42
N LEU A 69 -7.14 -4.82 -7.58
CA LEU A 69 -6.05 -3.85 -7.69
C LEU A 69 -6.60 -2.54 -8.30
N ILE A 70 -6.68 -1.52 -7.46
CA ILE A 70 -7.08 -0.18 -7.88
C ILE A 70 -5.88 0.51 -8.54
N VAL A 71 -6.08 0.91 -9.79
CA VAL A 71 -5.06 1.56 -10.62
C VAL A 71 -5.41 3.03 -10.81
N PRO A 72 -4.58 3.99 -10.33
CA PRO A 72 -4.87 5.42 -10.34
C PRO A 72 -4.64 6.06 -11.72
N SER A 73 -5.13 5.43 -12.77
CA SER A 73 -5.04 5.92 -14.14
C SER A 73 -6.20 5.40 -14.99
N THR A 74 -6.40 6.00 -16.15
CA THR A 74 -7.27 5.44 -17.18
C THR A 74 -6.73 4.12 -17.72
N ALA A 75 -7.61 3.31 -18.28
CA ALA A 75 -7.21 2.10 -19.00
C ALA A 75 -6.20 2.43 -20.13
N ALA A 76 -5.32 1.49 -20.43
CA ALA A 76 -4.21 1.62 -21.38
C ALA A 76 -3.13 2.66 -21.00
N GLY A 77 -3.22 3.31 -19.84
CA GLY A 77 -2.13 4.12 -19.30
C GLY A 77 -0.98 3.25 -18.80
N VAL A 78 0.19 3.88 -18.53
CA VAL A 78 1.40 3.17 -18.07
C VAL A 78 1.13 2.31 -16.82
N HIS A 79 0.41 2.84 -15.85
CA HIS A 79 0.06 2.09 -14.64
C HIS A 79 -0.84 0.87 -14.93
N ASP A 80 -1.77 0.99 -15.88
CA ASP A 80 -2.65 -0.11 -16.29
C ASP A 80 -1.87 -1.25 -16.96
N VAL A 81 -0.95 -0.91 -17.86
CA VAL A 81 -0.08 -1.89 -18.53
C VAL A 81 0.77 -2.64 -17.49
N ILE A 82 1.40 -1.92 -16.57
CA ILE A 82 2.22 -2.52 -15.51
C ILE A 82 1.36 -3.41 -14.61
N ALA A 83 0.17 -2.94 -14.22
CA ALA A 83 -0.77 -3.70 -13.39
C ALA A 83 -1.19 -5.02 -14.04
N ARG A 84 -1.51 -5.01 -15.33
CA ARG A 84 -1.91 -6.21 -16.07
C ARG A 84 -0.76 -7.20 -16.22
N LEU A 85 0.43 -6.74 -16.54
CA LEU A 85 1.63 -7.60 -16.60
C LEU A 85 1.92 -8.24 -15.23
N TRP A 86 1.77 -7.49 -14.15
CA TRP A 86 1.94 -8.02 -12.80
C TRP A 86 0.85 -9.04 -12.47
N ALA A 87 -0.42 -8.72 -12.73
CA ALA A 87 -1.55 -9.60 -12.45
C ALA A 87 -1.40 -10.97 -13.13
N GLU A 88 -0.97 -11.00 -14.39
CA GLU A 88 -0.70 -12.26 -15.12
C GLU A 88 0.47 -13.04 -14.50
N ARG A 89 1.53 -12.36 -14.06
CA ARG A 89 2.70 -13.01 -13.43
C ARG A 89 2.37 -13.67 -12.11
N VAL A 90 1.52 -13.04 -11.29
CA VAL A 90 1.18 -13.56 -9.95
C VAL A 90 0.02 -14.54 -9.96
N LYS A 91 -0.68 -14.72 -11.07
CA LYS A 91 -1.90 -15.51 -11.20
C LYS A 91 -1.75 -16.96 -10.69
N SER A 92 -0.61 -17.60 -10.94
CA SER A 92 -0.36 -18.98 -10.51
C SER A 92 -0.14 -19.12 -9.00
N SER A 93 0.36 -18.08 -8.34
CA SER A 93 0.71 -18.12 -6.90
C SER A 93 -0.24 -17.31 -6.02
N PHE A 94 -0.92 -16.32 -6.60
CA PHE A 94 -1.75 -15.36 -5.89
C PHE A 94 -3.23 -15.40 -6.30
N GLY A 95 -3.57 -16.24 -7.31
CA GLY A 95 -4.93 -16.32 -7.83
C GLY A 95 -5.33 -15.15 -8.72
N ALA A 96 -6.64 -14.95 -8.90
CA ALA A 96 -7.16 -13.92 -9.79
C ALA A 96 -7.01 -12.51 -9.20
N VAL A 97 -6.46 -11.60 -10.02
CA VAL A 97 -6.40 -10.16 -9.71
C VAL A 97 -7.30 -9.41 -10.69
N VAL A 98 -8.24 -8.64 -10.14
CA VAL A 98 -9.15 -7.79 -10.91
C VAL A 98 -8.59 -6.38 -10.96
N ILE A 99 -8.30 -5.88 -12.15
CA ILE A 99 -7.82 -4.51 -12.37
C ILE A 99 -9.02 -3.56 -12.42
N ASP A 100 -9.00 -2.54 -11.55
CA ASP A 100 -10.02 -1.50 -11.48
C ASP A 100 -9.35 -0.12 -11.71
N ASN A 101 -9.51 0.42 -12.91
CA ASN A 101 -8.94 1.70 -13.30
C ASN A 101 -9.79 2.86 -12.77
N ARG A 102 -9.21 3.69 -11.90
CA ARG A 102 -9.83 4.89 -11.33
C ARG A 102 -8.96 6.11 -11.55
N GLY A 103 -9.08 6.70 -12.72
CA GLY A 103 -8.40 7.94 -13.07
C GLY A 103 -9.04 9.15 -12.40
N GLY A 104 -8.34 10.30 -12.47
CA GLY A 104 -8.81 11.60 -11.99
C GLY A 104 -8.08 12.11 -10.75
N GLY A 105 -8.00 13.44 -10.64
CA GLY A 105 -7.36 14.14 -9.51
C GLY A 105 -5.90 13.76 -9.26
N GLY A 106 -5.13 13.41 -10.29
CA GLY A 106 -3.75 12.92 -10.07
C GLY A 106 -3.69 11.58 -9.33
N GLY A 107 -4.76 10.79 -9.38
CA GLY A 107 -4.87 9.49 -8.69
C GLY A 107 -5.37 9.57 -7.24
N ILE A 108 -5.70 10.76 -6.75
CA ILE A 108 -6.19 10.98 -5.37
C ILE A 108 -7.48 10.20 -5.12
N ILE A 109 -8.40 10.17 -6.10
CA ILE A 109 -9.67 9.45 -6.00
C ILE A 109 -9.42 7.97 -5.72
N ALA A 110 -8.55 7.34 -6.51
CA ALA A 110 -8.17 5.94 -6.35
C ALA A 110 -7.50 5.66 -4.99
N ALA A 111 -6.58 6.53 -4.58
CA ALA A 111 -5.88 6.39 -3.32
C ALA A 111 -6.83 6.54 -2.12
N ASN A 112 -7.75 7.50 -2.17
CA ASN A 112 -8.74 7.71 -1.12
C ASN A 112 -9.72 6.52 -1.00
N ASP A 113 -10.13 5.94 -2.12
CA ASP A 113 -10.98 4.75 -2.11
C ASP A 113 -10.33 3.57 -1.40
N VAL A 114 -9.02 3.35 -1.64
CA VAL A 114 -8.28 2.27 -0.97
C VAL A 114 -8.00 2.60 0.48
N ALA A 115 -7.71 3.87 0.81
CA ALA A 115 -7.51 4.31 2.19
C ALA A 115 -8.73 4.05 3.08
N ASN A 116 -9.95 4.08 2.49
CA ASN A 116 -11.21 3.82 3.18
C ASN A 116 -11.74 2.38 2.99
N ALA A 117 -11.01 1.53 2.28
CA ALA A 117 -11.39 0.12 2.09
C ALA A 117 -11.11 -0.72 3.34
N SER A 118 -11.77 -1.87 3.45
CA SER A 118 -11.48 -2.83 4.52
C SER A 118 -10.03 -3.30 4.47
N PRO A 119 -9.30 -3.32 5.60
CA PRO A 119 -7.89 -3.70 5.64
C PRO A 119 -7.69 -5.22 5.67
N ASP A 120 -8.42 -5.93 4.81
CA ASP A 120 -8.45 -7.39 4.72
C ASP A 120 -7.49 -7.98 3.67
N GLY A 121 -6.74 -7.10 2.98
CA GLY A 121 -5.79 -7.49 1.93
C GLY A 121 -6.43 -7.74 0.56
N TYR A 122 -7.75 -7.63 0.39
CA TYR A 122 -8.41 -7.87 -0.90
C TYR A 122 -8.59 -6.64 -1.76
N THR A 123 -8.27 -5.45 -1.24
CA THR A 123 -8.22 -4.21 -2.03
C THR A 123 -6.82 -3.61 -1.93
N LEU A 124 -6.13 -3.58 -3.06
CA LEU A 124 -4.78 -3.08 -3.17
C LEU A 124 -4.76 -1.79 -4.00
N LEU A 125 -3.82 -0.90 -3.70
CA LEU A 125 -3.52 0.28 -4.51
C LEU A 125 -2.23 0.05 -5.30
N LEU A 126 -2.26 0.33 -6.60
CA LEU A 126 -1.03 0.58 -7.34
C LEU A 126 -0.54 2.00 -7.02
N GLY A 127 0.14 2.14 -5.89
CA GLY A 127 0.70 3.41 -5.45
C GLY A 127 1.80 3.91 -6.39
N SER A 128 1.95 5.21 -6.47
CA SER A 128 2.99 5.89 -7.25
C SER A 128 3.54 7.09 -6.49
N THR A 129 4.65 7.65 -6.96
CA THR A 129 5.17 8.91 -6.41
C THR A 129 4.10 10.01 -6.41
N THR A 130 3.25 10.05 -7.43
CA THR A 130 2.15 11.03 -7.48
C THR A 130 1.17 10.83 -6.32
N THR A 131 0.66 9.61 -6.11
CA THR A 131 -0.37 9.35 -5.09
C THR A 131 0.19 9.30 -3.67
N GLN A 132 1.43 8.86 -3.47
CA GLN A 132 2.00 8.66 -2.14
C GLN A 132 2.86 9.81 -1.64
N VAL A 133 3.33 10.68 -2.55
CA VAL A 133 4.21 11.79 -2.18
C VAL A 133 3.65 13.14 -2.66
N LEU A 134 3.52 13.32 -3.98
CA LEU A 134 3.23 14.64 -4.54
C LEU A 134 1.83 15.14 -4.23
N ALA A 135 0.80 14.31 -4.41
CA ALA A 135 -0.56 14.71 -4.18
C ALA A 135 -0.83 15.07 -2.69
N PRO A 136 -0.47 14.23 -1.71
CA PRO A 136 -0.66 14.58 -0.30
C PRO A 136 0.11 15.83 0.14
N THR A 137 1.32 16.06 -0.39
CA THR A 137 2.14 17.22 -0.01
C THR A 137 1.74 18.52 -0.70
N SER A 138 1.06 18.44 -1.85
CA SER A 138 0.59 19.62 -2.60
C SER A 138 -0.78 20.15 -2.15
N MET A 139 -1.50 19.40 -1.30
CA MET A 139 -2.84 19.75 -0.85
C MET A 139 -2.83 20.18 0.62
N ALA A 140 -3.53 21.28 0.93
CA ALA A 140 -3.69 21.71 2.32
C ALA A 140 -4.46 20.69 3.17
N ASN A 141 -5.42 19.96 2.56
CA ASN A 141 -6.21 18.92 3.20
C ASN A 141 -6.28 17.69 2.29
N ALA A 142 -5.26 16.84 2.35
CA ALA A 142 -5.27 15.58 1.64
C ALA A 142 -6.32 14.63 2.25
N PRO A 143 -7.13 13.92 1.44
CA PRO A 143 -8.19 13.05 1.96
C PRO A 143 -7.67 11.74 2.58
N TYR A 144 -6.37 11.50 2.58
CA TYR A 144 -5.71 10.35 3.21
C TYR A 144 -4.30 10.73 3.68
N ASP A 145 -3.80 9.97 4.66
CA ASP A 145 -2.40 10.03 5.11
C ASP A 145 -1.60 8.94 4.37
N PRO A 146 -0.57 9.29 3.57
CA PRO A 146 0.16 8.31 2.77
C PRO A 146 0.93 7.28 3.59
N ILE A 147 1.18 7.56 4.88
CA ILE A 147 1.92 6.66 5.77
C ILE A 147 0.97 5.84 6.64
N LYS A 148 -0.06 6.48 7.21
CA LYS A 148 -0.96 5.84 8.19
C LYS A 148 -2.12 5.09 7.55
N SER A 149 -2.59 5.54 6.37
CA SER A 149 -3.74 4.95 5.70
C SER A 149 -3.40 3.70 4.89
N PHE A 150 -2.12 3.36 4.73
CA PHE A 150 -1.69 2.24 3.89
C PHE A 150 -0.64 1.37 4.59
N SER A 151 -0.69 0.08 4.30
CA SER A 151 0.39 -0.85 4.60
C SER A 151 1.16 -1.13 3.31
N ALA A 152 2.44 -0.74 3.25
CA ALA A 152 3.27 -0.98 2.08
C ALA A 152 3.56 -2.48 1.92
N ALA A 153 3.22 -3.04 0.75
CA ALA A 153 3.50 -4.43 0.43
C ALA A 153 4.87 -4.60 -0.26
N THR A 154 5.06 -3.95 -1.41
CA THR A 154 6.31 -4.04 -2.17
C THR A 154 6.42 -2.92 -3.19
N VAL A 155 7.63 -2.69 -3.70
CA VAL A 155 7.88 -1.92 -4.92
C VAL A 155 8.18 -2.91 -6.04
N PHE A 156 7.34 -2.98 -7.05
CA PHE A 156 7.50 -3.96 -8.13
C PHE A 156 7.86 -3.38 -9.50
N ALA A 157 7.88 -2.05 -9.63
CA ALA A 157 8.31 -1.39 -10.86
C ALA A 157 8.95 -0.03 -10.59
N PHE A 158 9.90 0.31 -11.44
CA PHE A 158 10.45 1.66 -11.57
C PHE A 158 10.24 2.12 -13.00
N SER A 159 9.90 3.40 -13.18
CA SER A 159 9.79 4.02 -14.49
C SER A 159 10.59 5.31 -14.53
N SER A 160 11.21 5.56 -15.67
CA SER A 160 11.91 6.80 -15.96
C SER A 160 11.01 7.76 -16.73
N THR A 161 11.16 9.05 -16.52
CA THR A 161 10.51 10.08 -17.33
C THR A 161 11.49 10.55 -18.41
N SER A 162 11.01 10.60 -19.65
CA SER A 162 11.79 11.09 -20.78
C SER A 162 11.14 12.36 -21.36
N ILE A 163 11.95 13.27 -21.85
CA ILE A 163 11.49 14.43 -22.63
C ILE A 163 11.45 13.98 -24.10
N LEU A 164 10.28 14.00 -24.69
CA LEU A 164 10.07 13.73 -26.12
C LEU A 164 9.74 15.04 -26.83
N LEU A 165 10.34 15.25 -27.97
CA LEU A 165 10.14 16.44 -28.77
C LEU A 165 9.40 16.10 -30.05
N ASN A 166 8.56 17.02 -30.50
CA ASN A 166 8.02 16.94 -31.85
C ASN A 166 9.19 17.09 -32.86
N PRO A 167 9.24 16.29 -33.93
CA PRO A 167 10.30 16.37 -34.95
C PRO A 167 10.46 17.73 -35.62
N SER A 168 9.45 18.60 -35.55
CA SER A 168 9.55 19.97 -36.05
C SER A 168 10.41 20.90 -35.19
N VAL A 169 10.74 20.51 -33.95
CA VAL A 169 11.65 21.28 -33.08
C VAL A 169 13.09 20.92 -33.46
N PRO A 170 13.89 21.87 -34.00
CA PRO A 170 15.17 21.56 -34.63
C PRO A 170 16.31 21.48 -33.60
N VAL A 171 16.22 20.51 -32.67
CA VAL A 171 17.22 20.30 -31.60
C VAL A 171 17.49 18.81 -31.43
N GLN A 172 18.74 18.44 -31.10
CA GLN A 172 19.19 17.05 -30.96
C GLN A 172 19.68 16.74 -29.55
N SER A 173 19.81 17.73 -28.69
CA SER A 173 20.32 17.56 -27.33
C SER A 173 19.55 18.43 -26.34
N LEU A 174 19.70 18.09 -25.05
CA LEU A 174 19.11 18.87 -23.96
C LEU A 174 19.65 20.31 -23.91
N GLY A 175 20.97 20.48 -24.19
CA GLY A 175 21.57 21.78 -24.25
C GLY A 175 20.98 22.66 -25.36
N GLU A 176 20.79 22.09 -26.56
CA GLU A 176 20.15 22.76 -27.67
C GLU A 176 18.65 23.07 -27.38
N LEU A 177 17.94 22.18 -26.68
CA LEU A 177 16.57 22.45 -26.25
C LEU A 177 16.50 23.67 -25.32
N ILE A 178 17.40 23.76 -24.36
CA ILE A 178 17.47 24.90 -23.44
C ILE A 178 17.77 26.18 -24.20
N ALA A 179 18.78 26.17 -25.08
CA ALA A 179 19.13 27.31 -25.90
C ALA A 179 17.99 27.77 -26.81
N TYR A 180 17.32 26.80 -27.45
CA TYR A 180 16.14 27.05 -28.31
C TYR A 180 14.98 27.66 -27.53
N ALA A 181 14.68 27.13 -26.37
CA ALA A 181 13.59 27.62 -25.52
C ALA A 181 13.85 29.07 -25.07
N LYS A 182 15.10 29.39 -24.67
CA LYS A 182 15.51 30.76 -24.30
C LYS A 182 15.43 31.74 -25.47
N ALA A 183 15.81 31.30 -26.66
CA ALA A 183 15.74 32.14 -27.88
C ALA A 183 14.29 32.30 -28.40
N ASN A 184 13.36 31.48 -27.99
CA ASN A 184 11.99 31.47 -28.47
C ASN A 184 10.99 31.42 -27.30
N PRO A 185 10.90 32.44 -26.45
CA PRO A 185 10.00 32.43 -25.29
C PRO A 185 8.55 32.30 -25.71
N GLY A 186 7.82 31.41 -25.03
CA GLY A 186 6.41 31.15 -25.29
C GLY A 186 6.10 30.31 -26.52
N LYS A 187 7.08 29.89 -27.33
CA LYS A 187 6.83 29.04 -28.52
C LYS A 187 6.71 27.57 -28.21
N LEU A 188 7.29 27.08 -27.12
CA LEU A 188 7.21 25.70 -26.71
C LEU A 188 6.12 25.52 -25.65
N SER A 189 5.36 24.46 -25.79
CA SER A 189 4.45 23.95 -24.76
C SER A 189 4.78 22.49 -24.49
N TYR A 190 4.43 22.00 -23.30
CA TYR A 190 4.61 20.60 -22.96
C TYR A 190 3.32 19.97 -22.42
N GLY A 191 3.15 18.70 -22.66
CA GLY A 191 2.06 17.89 -22.11
C GLY A 191 2.49 17.12 -20.87
N SER A 192 1.57 16.96 -19.94
CA SER A 192 1.73 16.11 -18.75
C SER A 192 0.43 15.36 -18.48
N VAL A 193 0.45 14.40 -17.55
CA VAL A 193 -0.76 13.68 -17.13
C VAL A 193 -1.65 14.48 -16.15
N GLY A 194 -1.37 15.77 -15.99
CA GLY A 194 -2.17 16.70 -15.19
C GLY A 194 -1.35 17.41 -14.10
N ASN A 195 -1.94 18.49 -13.56
CA ASN A 195 -1.32 19.29 -12.51
C ASN A 195 -1.03 18.45 -11.25
N GLY A 196 0.13 18.66 -10.65
CA GLY A 196 0.57 17.91 -9.45
C GLY A 196 1.07 16.50 -9.75
N SER A 197 1.07 16.03 -11.00
CA SER A 197 1.66 14.74 -11.38
C SER A 197 3.18 14.81 -11.41
N SER A 198 3.84 13.64 -11.36
CA SER A 198 5.29 13.55 -11.46
C SER A 198 5.82 14.11 -12.78
N THR A 199 5.12 13.94 -13.88
CA THR A 199 5.49 14.51 -15.19
C THR A 199 5.32 16.03 -15.23
N ASN A 200 4.27 16.55 -14.60
CA ASN A 200 4.09 17.99 -14.47
C ASN A 200 5.20 18.62 -13.60
N MET A 201 5.46 18.02 -12.44
CA MET A 201 6.53 18.50 -11.55
C MET A 201 7.92 18.44 -12.21
N ALA A 202 8.18 17.38 -13.00
CA ALA A 202 9.43 17.28 -13.77
C ALA A 202 9.54 18.40 -14.81
N GLY A 203 8.45 18.72 -15.52
CA GLY A 203 8.40 19.82 -16.46
C GLY A 203 8.62 21.19 -15.81
N GLU A 204 7.96 21.45 -14.68
CA GLU A 204 8.13 22.69 -13.94
C GLU A 204 9.55 22.83 -13.33
N LEU A 205 10.11 21.73 -12.83
CA LEU A 205 11.51 21.70 -12.36
C LEU A 205 12.48 21.98 -13.51
N PHE A 206 12.25 21.33 -14.67
CA PHE A 206 13.07 21.59 -15.85
C PHE A 206 13.03 23.07 -16.25
N LYS A 207 11.87 23.70 -16.34
CA LYS A 207 11.72 25.14 -16.64
C LYS A 207 12.50 25.97 -15.64
N ARG A 208 12.38 25.69 -14.35
CA ARG A 208 13.07 26.43 -13.29
C ARG A 208 14.60 26.32 -13.37
N LEU A 209 15.13 25.14 -13.69
CA LEU A 209 16.57 24.90 -13.78
C LEU A 209 17.16 25.39 -15.10
N ALA A 210 16.38 25.39 -16.17
CA ALA A 210 16.79 25.85 -17.49
C ALA A 210 16.79 27.40 -17.63
N GLY A 211 16.09 28.14 -16.77
CA GLY A 211 15.95 29.62 -16.82
C GLY A 211 14.92 30.03 -17.82
#